data_237f4ec0be0ddcc92ed09ab7a5dc9982
#
_entry.id   237f4ec0be0ddcc92ed09ab7a5dc9982
#
_cell.length_a   1.000
_cell.length_b   1.000
_cell.length_c   1.000
_cell.angle_alpha   90.00
_cell.angle_beta   90.00
_cell.angle_gamma   90.00
#
_symmetry.space_group_name_H-M   'P 1'
#
loop_
_entity.id
_entity.type
_entity.pdbx_description
1 polymer ?
#
loop_
_entity_poly.entity_id
_entity_poly.type
_entity_poly.pdbx_seq_one_letter_code
_entity_poly.pdbx_strand_id
1 'polypeptide(L)'
;MVTLFYAIAGAYTVSVKIKSLRLWTNQLAELDAFYRETLGLVVALRPGKLDVNAGHTRITFREAPVGWRSVYHFAFNIPENQFAEAKAWLAQRVPLIRDKNGADEFDFLDWNSHACYYYDPAGNILELIARHTLDCASVQLFSPRSLLGISEIGIVADDVRETAHQLGQKYGLGIYDGAGSDSFTAVGDPSGLFIVVKRGREWYPDTGAIAASSAFSIAFEVNGTLHTWEVNDGIAGRT
;
A
#
# COMPACT_ATOMS: atom_id res chain seq x y z
N MET A 1 45.71 5.23 -0.10
CA MET A 1 44.80 5.68 0.97
C MET A 1 43.48 5.94 0.30
N VAL A 2 42.59 4.92 0.29
CA VAL A 2 41.25 5.02 -0.34
C VAL A 2 40.29 5.37 0.80
N THR A 3 39.79 6.59 0.76
CA THR A 3 38.76 7.06 1.73
C THR A 3 37.44 6.46 1.34
N LEU A 4 36.99 5.47 2.10
CA LEU A 4 35.61 4.94 2.01
C LEU A 4 34.65 6.02 2.52
N PHE A 5 33.90 6.65 1.62
CA PHE A 5 32.73 7.43 2.00
C PHE A 5 31.62 6.43 2.38
N TYR A 6 31.41 6.25 3.68
CA TYR A 6 30.12 5.74 4.16
C TYR A 6 29.06 6.79 3.82
N ALA A 7 28.20 6.46 2.89
CA ALA A 7 26.97 7.22 2.71
C ALA A 7 26.17 7.06 4.01
N ILE A 8 26.11 8.13 4.79
CA ILE A 8 25.15 8.26 5.89
C ILE A 8 23.78 8.16 5.24
N ALA A 9 22.98 7.17 5.65
CA ALA A 9 21.57 7.07 5.27
C ALA A 9 20.94 8.45 5.52
N GLY A 10 20.60 9.17 4.44
CA GLY A 10 20.06 10.52 4.53
C GLY A 10 18.74 10.44 5.29
N ALA A 11 18.64 11.16 6.39
CA ALA A 11 17.37 11.36 7.07
C ALA A 11 16.40 11.90 6.02
N TYR A 12 15.28 11.20 5.79
CA TYR A 12 14.22 11.68 4.91
C TYR A 12 13.77 13.05 5.45
N THR A 13 13.92 14.08 4.64
CA THR A 13 13.53 15.44 5.02
C THR A 13 12.01 15.63 5.00
N VAL A 14 11.28 14.64 4.52
CA VAL A 14 9.83 14.63 4.35
C VAL A 14 9.25 13.43 5.08
N SER A 15 8.20 13.65 5.88
CA SER A 15 7.40 12.60 6.51
C SER A 15 6.04 12.53 5.86
N VAL A 16 5.67 11.37 5.32
CA VAL A 16 4.37 11.11 4.69
C VAL A 16 3.53 10.20 5.56
N LYS A 17 2.25 10.51 5.74
CA LYS A 17 1.34 9.65 6.49
C LYS A 17 0.01 9.53 5.78
N ILE A 18 -0.31 8.34 5.29
CA ILE A 18 -1.58 8.07 4.61
C ILE A 18 -2.70 8.00 5.65
N LYS A 19 -3.64 8.95 5.59
CA LYS A 19 -4.75 9.09 6.55
C LYS A 19 -5.98 8.35 6.12
N SER A 20 -6.29 8.39 4.83
CA SER A 20 -7.42 7.64 4.29
C SER A 20 -7.24 7.27 2.83
N LEU A 21 -7.80 6.12 2.47
CA LEU A 21 -8.02 5.67 1.10
C LEU A 21 -9.51 5.55 0.84
N ARG A 22 -9.98 5.98 -0.33
CA ARG A 22 -11.32 5.70 -0.83
C ARG A 22 -11.20 4.90 -2.12
N LEU A 23 -11.69 3.68 -2.10
CA LEU A 23 -11.63 2.69 -3.16
C LEU A 23 -13.05 2.31 -3.59
N TRP A 24 -13.19 1.67 -4.74
CA TRP A 24 -14.48 1.26 -5.29
C TRP A 24 -14.56 -0.27 -5.43
N THR A 25 -15.72 -0.87 -5.12
CA THR A 25 -15.91 -2.32 -5.17
C THR A 25 -17.38 -2.70 -5.38
N ASN A 26 -17.62 -3.88 -5.97
CA ASN A 26 -18.94 -4.51 -6.02
C ASN A 26 -19.15 -5.55 -4.91
N GLN A 27 -18.18 -5.70 -3.98
CA GLN A 27 -18.11 -6.81 -3.04
C GLN A 27 -18.03 -6.30 -1.60
N LEU A 28 -18.92 -5.35 -1.24
CA LEU A 28 -18.91 -4.72 0.10
C LEU A 28 -19.17 -5.73 1.23
N ALA A 29 -20.06 -6.70 1.02
CA ALA A 29 -20.41 -7.71 2.03
C ALA A 29 -19.25 -8.70 2.25
N GLU A 30 -18.61 -9.15 1.18
CA GLU A 30 -17.47 -10.07 1.23
C GLU A 30 -16.26 -9.38 1.87
N LEU A 31 -16.03 -8.10 1.57
CA LEU A 31 -14.97 -7.31 2.20
C LEU A 31 -15.27 -7.05 3.68
N ASP A 32 -16.54 -6.79 4.07
CA ASP A 32 -16.91 -6.65 5.48
C ASP A 32 -16.58 -7.92 6.27
N ALA A 33 -17.00 -9.08 5.78
CA ALA A 33 -16.70 -10.36 6.41
C ALA A 33 -15.18 -10.60 6.49
N PHE A 34 -14.44 -10.33 5.41
CA PHE A 34 -13.01 -10.52 5.36
C PHE A 34 -12.25 -9.64 6.35
N TYR A 35 -12.46 -8.32 6.31
CA TYR A 35 -11.75 -7.42 7.21
C TYR A 35 -12.16 -7.60 8.67
N ARG A 36 -13.44 -7.93 8.94
CA ARG A 36 -13.95 -8.15 10.28
C ARG A 36 -13.57 -9.49 10.86
N GLU A 37 -13.89 -10.57 10.15
CA GLU A 37 -13.82 -11.93 10.69
C GLU A 37 -12.45 -12.58 10.43
N THR A 38 -11.90 -12.38 9.23
CA THR A 38 -10.62 -12.98 8.85
C THR A 38 -9.45 -12.18 9.41
N LEU A 39 -9.44 -10.86 9.22
CA LEU A 39 -8.36 -10.00 9.70
C LEU A 39 -8.62 -9.39 11.08
N GLY A 40 -9.82 -9.49 11.65
CA GLY A 40 -10.15 -8.98 12.98
C GLY A 40 -10.07 -7.47 13.13
N LEU A 41 -10.26 -6.71 12.02
CA LEU A 41 -10.21 -5.26 12.03
C LEU A 41 -11.55 -4.64 12.45
N VAL A 42 -11.51 -3.39 12.89
CA VAL A 42 -12.73 -2.61 13.19
C VAL A 42 -13.31 -2.10 11.89
N VAL A 43 -14.52 -2.55 11.56
CA VAL A 43 -15.21 -2.20 10.33
C VAL A 43 -16.63 -1.68 10.60
N ALA A 44 -17.14 -0.85 9.68
CA ALA A 44 -18.50 -0.31 9.71
C ALA A 44 -19.13 -0.37 8.32
N LEU A 45 -19.98 -1.38 8.09
CA LEU A 45 -20.77 -1.51 6.88
C LEU A 45 -22.03 -0.64 6.98
N ARG A 46 -22.30 0.14 5.92
CA ARG A 46 -23.48 0.97 5.74
C ARG A 46 -23.96 0.84 4.29
N PRO A 47 -25.18 1.27 3.96
CA PRO A 47 -25.64 1.26 2.57
C PRO A 47 -24.64 1.96 1.62
N GLY A 48 -24.15 1.21 0.62
CA GLY A 48 -23.19 1.68 -0.39
C GLY A 48 -21.78 1.99 0.10
N LYS A 49 -21.43 1.58 1.34
CA LYS A 49 -20.14 1.96 1.93
C LYS A 49 -19.67 1.01 3.04
N LEU A 50 -18.38 0.65 3.00
CA LEU A 50 -17.67 -0.04 4.08
C LEU A 50 -16.49 0.82 4.53
N ASP A 51 -16.42 1.15 5.81
CA ASP A 51 -15.25 1.78 6.44
C ASP A 51 -14.45 0.71 7.21
N VAL A 52 -13.14 0.64 6.97
CA VAL A 52 -12.18 -0.24 7.66
C VAL A 52 -11.13 0.63 8.33
N ASN A 53 -10.85 0.40 9.62
CA ASN A 53 -9.80 1.11 10.32
C ASN A 53 -8.59 0.17 10.51
N ALA A 54 -7.43 0.59 10.03
CA ALA A 54 -6.16 -0.11 10.17
C ALA A 54 -5.11 0.89 10.69
N GLY A 55 -4.73 0.74 11.95
CA GLY A 55 -3.83 1.68 12.61
C GLY A 55 -4.33 3.13 12.50
N HIS A 56 -3.50 3.99 11.92
CA HIS A 56 -3.84 5.41 11.73
C HIS A 56 -4.61 5.71 10.44
N THR A 57 -4.85 4.68 9.59
CA THR A 57 -5.49 4.86 8.28
C THR A 57 -6.93 4.38 8.29
N ARG A 58 -7.83 5.15 7.67
CA ARG A 58 -9.18 4.71 7.33
C ARG A 58 -9.25 4.35 5.84
N ILE A 59 -9.66 3.11 5.55
CA ILE A 59 -9.97 2.67 4.19
C ILE A 59 -11.49 2.70 4.03
N THR A 60 -11.97 3.37 3.00
CA THR A 60 -13.39 3.42 2.66
C THR A 60 -13.61 2.75 1.31
N PHE A 61 -14.30 1.64 1.29
CA PHE A 61 -14.80 1.04 0.04
C PHE A 61 -16.18 1.60 -0.25
N ARG A 62 -16.38 2.11 -1.46
CA ARG A 62 -17.65 2.61 -1.99
C ARG A 62 -18.22 1.60 -2.96
N GLU A 63 -19.54 1.48 -2.95
CA GLU A 63 -20.22 0.66 -3.93
C GLU A 63 -19.97 1.19 -5.34
N ALA A 64 -19.47 0.30 -6.19
CA ALA A 64 -19.15 0.61 -7.58
C ALA A 64 -20.36 0.31 -8.49
N PRO A 65 -20.46 0.99 -9.66
CA PRO A 65 -21.44 0.62 -10.67
C PRO A 65 -21.32 -0.84 -11.09
N VAL A 66 -22.46 -1.44 -11.48
CA VAL A 66 -22.49 -2.82 -11.99
C VAL A 66 -21.50 -3.00 -13.15
N GLY A 67 -20.71 -4.06 -13.10
CA GLY A 67 -19.67 -4.36 -14.09
C GLY A 67 -18.32 -3.68 -13.84
N TRP A 68 -18.21 -2.85 -12.82
CA TRP A 68 -16.94 -2.28 -12.41
C TRP A 68 -15.95 -3.37 -11.99
N ARG A 69 -14.72 -3.25 -12.47
CA ARG A 69 -13.61 -4.13 -12.08
C ARG A 69 -12.39 -3.25 -11.83
N SER A 70 -11.76 -3.44 -10.68
CA SER A 70 -10.51 -2.80 -10.33
C SER A 70 -9.68 -3.74 -9.48
N VAL A 71 -8.37 -3.62 -9.59
CA VAL A 71 -7.41 -4.25 -8.68
C VAL A 71 -6.58 -3.12 -8.09
N TYR A 72 -6.67 -2.95 -6.79
CA TYR A 72 -5.81 -2.03 -6.06
C TYR A 72 -4.66 -2.81 -5.42
N HIS A 73 -3.52 -2.14 -5.31
CA HIS A 73 -2.42 -2.60 -4.47
C HIS A 73 -2.22 -1.60 -3.34
N PHE A 74 -2.14 -2.09 -2.11
CA PHE A 74 -1.77 -1.30 -0.94
C PHE A 74 -1.13 -2.15 0.15
N ALA A 75 -0.17 -1.56 0.88
CA ALA A 75 0.59 -2.22 1.92
C ALA A 75 0.24 -1.67 3.30
N PHE A 76 0.26 -2.55 4.30
CA PHE A 76 0.19 -2.18 5.71
C PHE A 76 1.58 -2.25 6.33
N ASN A 77 2.06 -1.15 6.92
CA ASN A 77 3.22 -1.22 7.80
C ASN A 77 2.85 -1.99 9.09
N ILE A 78 3.77 -2.85 9.50
CA ILE A 78 3.74 -3.57 10.77
C ILE A 78 5.00 -3.21 11.59
N PRO A 79 5.05 -3.51 12.90
CA PRO A 79 6.25 -3.30 13.69
C PRO A 79 7.47 -3.99 13.06
N GLU A 80 8.59 -3.27 13.01
CA GLU A 80 9.80 -3.70 12.29
C GLU A 80 10.34 -5.05 12.74
N ASN A 81 10.13 -5.41 14.01
CA ASN A 81 10.62 -6.64 14.63
C ASN A 81 9.60 -7.80 14.59
N GLN A 82 8.43 -7.65 13.95
CA GLN A 82 7.35 -8.64 14.03
C GLN A 82 7.00 -9.30 12.70
N PHE A 83 7.86 -9.26 11.69
CA PHE A 83 7.54 -9.81 10.38
C PHE A 83 7.22 -11.31 10.42
N ALA A 84 8.05 -12.13 11.07
CA ALA A 84 7.84 -13.57 11.15
C ALA A 84 6.52 -13.93 11.85
N GLU A 85 6.17 -13.23 12.94
CA GLU A 85 4.92 -13.41 13.67
C GLU A 85 3.71 -12.97 12.82
N ALA A 86 3.83 -11.84 12.14
CA ALA A 86 2.80 -11.30 11.27
C ALA A 86 2.51 -12.24 10.09
N LYS A 87 3.55 -12.75 9.44
CA LYS A 87 3.43 -13.73 8.36
C LYS A 87 2.78 -15.02 8.85
N ALA A 88 3.22 -15.55 9.98
CA ALA A 88 2.63 -16.77 10.55
C ALA A 88 1.15 -16.57 10.94
N TRP A 89 0.82 -15.41 11.51
CA TRP A 89 -0.55 -15.01 11.82
C TRP A 89 -1.43 -14.92 10.57
N LEU A 90 -0.91 -14.31 9.50
CA LEU A 90 -1.63 -14.13 8.23
C LEU A 90 -1.83 -15.48 7.51
N ALA A 91 -0.80 -16.32 7.43
CA ALA A 91 -0.84 -17.62 6.75
C ALA A 91 -1.85 -18.61 7.34
N GLN A 92 -2.22 -18.45 8.62
CA GLN A 92 -3.29 -19.24 9.25
C GLN A 92 -4.70 -18.79 8.81
N ARG A 93 -4.84 -17.68 8.11
CA ARG A 93 -6.11 -17.02 7.78
C ARG A 93 -6.38 -16.95 6.30
N VAL A 94 -5.32 -16.71 5.51
CA VAL A 94 -5.42 -16.55 4.06
C VAL A 94 -4.24 -17.22 3.35
N PRO A 95 -4.41 -17.70 2.13
CA PRO A 95 -3.29 -18.10 1.27
C PRO A 95 -2.38 -16.91 0.99
N LEU A 96 -1.07 -17.09 1.16
CA LEU A 96 -0.08 -16.11 0.73
C LEU A 96 0.17 -16.25 -0.78
N ILE A 97 0.40 -15.12 -1.44
CA ILE A 97 0.80 -15.09 -2.84
C ILE A 97 2.25 -15.57 -2.93
N ARG A 98 2.51 -16.48 -3.85
CA ARG A 98 3.84 -17.04 -4.11
C ARG A 98 4.35 -16.53 -5.44
N ASP A 99 5.67 -16.28 -5.51
CA ASP A 99 6.33 -16.07 -6.79
C ASP A 99 6.43 -17.39 -7.60
N LYS A 100 6.94 -17.30 -8.80
CA LYS A 100 7.17 -18.46 -9.69
C LYS A 100 8.16 -19.50 -9.14
N ASN A 101 8.97 -19.15 -8.13
CA ASN A 101 9.89 -20.03 -7.45
C ASN A 101 9.28 -20.67 -6.19
N GLY A 102 8.04 -20.28 -5.84
CA GLY A 102 7.32 -20.75 -4.66
C GLY A 102 7.60 -19.95 -3.38
N ALA A 103 8.36 -18.86 -3.45
CA ALA A 103 8.61 -17.99 -2.31
C ALA A 103 7.35 -17.17 -1.97
N ASP A 104 7.03 -17.08 -0.67
CA ASP A 104 5.91 -16.31 -0.12
C ASP A 104 6.37 -15.25 0.91
N GLU A 105 7.66 -15.00 0.92
CA GLU A 105 8.36 -13.99 1.71
C GLU A 105 9.40 -13.32 0.83
N PHE A 106 9.46 -12.01 0.92
CA PHE A 106 10.29 -11.18 0.04
C PHE A 106 11.14 -10.23 0.87
N ASP A 107 12.46 -10.32 0.66
CA ASP A 107 13.46 -9.45 1.26
C ASP A 107 13.83 -8.36 0.25
N PHE A 108 13.50 -7.13 0.58
CA PHE A 108 13.87 -5.94 -0.19
C PHE A 108 15.10 -5.28 0.44
N LEU A 109 16.27 -5.80 0.11
CA LEU A 109 17.56 -5.38 0.68
C LEU A 109 17.79 -3.87 0.59
N ASP A 110 17.48 -3.27 -0.57
CA ASP A 110 17.64 -1.83 -0.79
C ASP A 110 16.72 -1.00 0.11
N TRP A 111 15.55 -1.54 0.43
CA TRP A 111 14.56 -0.87 1.30
C TRP A 111 14.68 -1.29 2.77
N ASN A 112 15.61 -2.20 3.08
CA ASN A 112 15.76 -2.79 4.41
C ASN A 112 14.41 -3.23 4.99
N SER A 113 13.68 -4.07 4.24
CA SER A 113 12.32 -4.49 4.59
C SER A 113 11.98 -5.90 4.16
N HIS A 114 11.10 -6.55 4.93
CA HIS A 114 10.53 -7.86 4.60
C HIS A 114 9.04 -7.72 4.37
N ALA A 115 8.51 -8.42 3.35
CA ALA A 115 7.11 -8.38 3.00
C ALA A 115 6.52 -9.74 2.65
N CYS A 116 5.20 -9.86 2.79
CA CYS A 116 4.40 -10.95 2.24
C CYS A 116 3.08 -10.40 1.68
N TYR A 117 2.54 -11.10 0.67
CA TYR A 117 1.39 -10.64 -0.12
C TYR A 117 0.22 -11.60 -0.01
N TYR A 118 -0.99 -11.06 -0.14
CA TYR A 118 -2.24 -11.83 -0.13
C TYR A 118 -3.34 -11.07 -0.89
N TYR A 119 -4.44 -11.78 -1.19
CA TYR A 119 -5.61 -11.16 -1.81
C TYR A 119 -6.72 -10.92 -0.79
N ASP A 120 -7.46 -9.83 -0.96
CA ASP A 120 -8.80 -9.73 -0.41
C ASP A 120 -9.85 -10.34 -1.36
N PRO A 121 -11.12 -10.52 -0.94
CA PRO A 121 -12.18 -11.09 -1.80
C PRO A 121 -12.45 -10.32 -3.08
N ALA A 122 -12.16 -9.01 -3.14
CA ALA A 122 -12.31 -8.20 -4.34
C ALA A 122 -11.13 -8.38 -5.32
N GLY A 123 -10.11 -9.18 -4.95
CA GLY A 123 -8.92 -9.41 -5.75
C GLY A 123 -7.89 -8.29 -5.63
N ASN A 124 -8.01 -7.42 -4.63
CA ASN A 124 -6.96 -6.45 -4.36
C ASN A 124 -5.73 -7.16 -3.81
N ILE A 125 -4.56 -6.66 -4.20
CA ILE A 125 -3.26 -7.17 -3.77
C ILE A 125 -2.85 -6.41 -2.52
N LEU A 126 -2.86 -7.10 -1.39
CA LEU A 126 -2.50 -6.56 -0.10
C LEU A 126 -1.13 -7.06 0.33
N GLU A 127 -0.45 -6.24 1.12
CA GLU A 127 0.88 -6.52 1.61
C GLU A 127 0.97 -6.25 3.12
N LEU A 128 1.68 -7.11 3.86
CA LEU A 128 2.25 -6.76 5.15
C LEU A 128 3.73 -6.50 4.95
N ILE A 129 4.21 -5.34 5.39
CA ILE A 129 5.61 -4.96 5.25
C ILE A 129 6.18 -4.48 6.59
N ALA A 130 7.31 -5.08 6.99
CA ALA A 130 8.12 -4.64 8.11
C ALA A 130 9.33 -3.87 7.56
N ARG A 131 9.45 -2.59 7.90
CA ARG A 131 10.54 -1.72 7.47
C ARG A 131 11.49 -1.50 8.63
N HIS A 132 12.69 -2.09 8.55
CA HIS A 132 13.69 -2.03 9.63
C HIS A 132 14.38 -0.66 9.76
N THR A 133 14.03 0.28 8.89
CA THR A 133 14.44 1.70 8.99
C THR A 133 13.50 2.54 9.85
N LEU A 134 12.34 2.00 10.25
CA LEU A 134 11.38 2.68 11.11
C LEU A 134 11.61 2.27 12.58
N ASP A 135 11.66 3.25 13.48
CA ASP A 135 11.71 3.01 14.92
C ASP A 135 10.29 2.73 15.44
N CYS A 136 9.80 1.50 15.19
CA CYS A 136 8.44 1.09 15.53
C CYS A 136 8.36 -0.32 16.12
N ALA A 137 9.44 -0.80 16.74
CA ALA A 137 9.48 -2.11 17.39
C ALA A 137 8.37 -2.24 18.45
N SER A 138 7.77 -3.43 18.55
CA SER A 138 6.74 -3.76 19.54
C SER A 138 7.17 -4.93 20.42
N VAL A 139 6.85 -4.85 21.69
CA VAL A 139 6.99 -5.94 22.67
C VAL A 139 5.68 -6.73 22.87
N GLN A 140 4.58 -6.28 22.28
CA GLN A 140 3.30 -6.96 22.33
C GLN A 140 3.27 -8.09 21.30
N LEU A 141 2.49 -9.16 21.56
CA LEU A 141 2.25 -10.18 20.56
C LEU A 141 1.56 -9.59 19.33
N PHE A 142 1.93 -10.07 18.15
CA PHE A 142 1.30 -9.60 16.90
C PHE A 142 -0.22 -9.90 16.92
N SER A 143 -0.98 -8.92 16.50
CA SER A 143 -2.45 -8.96 16.43
C SER A 143 -2.95 -7.96 15.37
N PRO A 144 -4.24 -7.94 15.02
CA PRO A 144 -4.81 -6.91 14.13
C PRO A 144 -4.51 -5.46 14.57
N ARG A 145 -4.31 -5.24 15.88
CA ARG A 145 -3.94 -3.93 16.43
C ARG A 145 -2.49 -3.55 16.17
N SER A 146 -1.66 -4.50 15.72
CA SER A 146 -0.27 -4.25 15.35
C SER A 146 -0.13 -3.62 13.96
N LEU A 147 -1.20 -3.55 13.16
CA LEU A 147 -1.18 -2.81 11.90
C LEU A 147 -1.03 -1.32 12.19
N LEU A 148 0.06 -0.71 11.72
CA LEU A 148 0.38 0.69 12.00
C LEU A 148 -0.41 1.65 11.11
N GLY A 149 -0.77 1.23 9.91
CA GLY A 149 -1.51 1.98 8.90
C GLY A 149 -1.11 1.57 7.49
N ILE A 150 -1.73 2.19 6.49
CA ILE A 150 -1.31 2.03 5.10
C ILE A 150 -0.03 2.81 4.88
N SER A 151 0.98 2.15 4.33
CA SER A 151 2.27 2.73 3.95
C SER A 151 2.50 2.79 2.46
N GLU A 152 1.70 2.10 1.66
CA GLU A 152 1.82 2.11 0.21
C GLU A 152 0.46 2.12 -0.46
N ILE A 153 0.38 2.84 -1.59
CA ILE A 153 -0.73 2.76 -2.55
C ILE A 153 -0.19 2.69 -3.96
N GLY A 154 -0.64 1.71 -4.72
CA GLY A 154 -0.32 1.55 -6.12
C GLY A 154 -1.04 2.58 -7.00
N ILE A 155 -0.29 3.22 -7.89
CA ILE A 155 -0.78 4.18 -8.86
C ILE A 155 -0.38 3.70 -10.25
N VAL A 156 -1.37 3.48 -11.10
CA VAL A 156 -1.12 3.07 -12.48
C VAL A 156 -1.06 4.31 -13.37
N ALA A 157 0.06 4.48 -14.07
CA ALA A 157 0.34 5.63 -14.92
C ALA A 157 0.75 5.22 -16.34
N ASP A 158 0.41 6.05 -17.32
CA ASP A 158 0.92 5.92 -18.68
C ASP A 158 2.35 6.44 -18.81
N ASP A 159 2.71 7.43 -18.00
CA ASP A 159 4.08 7.93 -17.84
C ASP A 159 4.44 7.96 -16.35
N VAL A 160 5.31 7.02 -15.95
CA VAL A 160 5.73 6.84 -14.56
C VAL A 160 6.61 8.01 -14.09
N ARG A 161 7.52 8.49 -14.96
CA ARG A 161 8.44 9.58 -14.61
C ARG A 161 7.70 10.89 -14.44
N GLU A 162 6.79 11.18 -15.37
CA GLU A 162 5.97 12.39 -15.30
C GLU A 162 5.07 12.39 -14.05
N THR A 163 4.43 11.25 -13.74
CA THR A 163 3.61 11.12 -12.54
C THR A 163 4.43 11.30 -11.26
N ALA A 164 5.61 10.71 -11.18
CA ALA A 164 6.53 10.88 -10.06
C ALA A 164 7.00 12.35 -9.94
N HIS A 165 7.30 13.00 -11.06
CA HIS A 165 7.67 14.42 -11.10
C HIS A 165 6.52 15.32 -10.60
N GLN A 166 5.28 15.05 -11.01
CA GLN A 166 4.10 15.79 -10.56
C GLN A 166 3.86 15.67 -9.06
N LEU A 167 4.05 14.46 -8.48
CA LEU A 167 4.01 14.24 -7.04
C LEU A 167 5.09 15.07 -6.32
N GLY A 168 6.30 15.08 -6.86
CA GLY A 168 7.41 15.89 -6.36
C GLY A 168 7.10 17.39 -6.39
N GLN A 169 6.66 17.90 -7.52
CA GLN A 169 6.36 19.33 -7.69
C GLN A 169 5.18 19.80 -6.83
N LYS A 170 4.13 18.99 -6.75
CA LYS A 170 2.90 19.39 -6.07
C LYS A 170 2.98 19.26 -4.55
N TYR A 171 3.68 18.25 -4.06
CA TYR A 171 3.67 17.88 -2.64
C TYR A 171 5.05 17.86 -1.99
N GLY A 172 6.11 18.19 -2.73
CA GLY A 172 7.48 18.18 -2.21
C GLY A 172 8.04 16.78 -1.94
N LEU A 173 7.51 15.75 -2.59
CA LEU A 173 7.90 14.37 -2.36
C LEU A 173 9.12 13.99 -3.19
N GLY A 174 10.05 13.24 -2.60
CA GLY A 174 11.21 12.69 -3.28
C GLY A 174 10.96 11.28 -3.81
N ILE A 175 11.77 10.88 -4.80
CA ILE A 175 11.86 9.46 -5.18
C ILE A 175 12.50 8.71 -4.02
N TYR A 176 11.81 7.66 -3.56
CA TYR A 176 12.29 6.81 -2.49
C TYR A 176 13.43 5.93 -3.03
N ASP A 177 14.52 5.87 -2.26
CA ASP A 177 15.72 5.10 -2.58
C ASP A 177 16.42 5.46 -3.92
N GLY A 178 16.19 6.66 -4.44
CA GLY A 178 16.99 7.30 -5.48
C GLY A 178 16.90 6.72 -6.88
N ALA A 179 16.27 5.56 -7.09
CA ALA A 179 16.21 4.90 -8.38
C ALA A 179 14.79 4.74 -8.90
N GLY A 180 14.35 5.62 -9.79
CA GLY A 180 13.14 5.45 -10.58
C GLY A 180 13.42 4.82 -11.95
N SER A 181 12.44 4.11 -12.52
CA SER A 181 12.48 3.59 -13.88
C SER A 181 11.23 4.02 -14.67
N ASP A 182 11.22 3.72 -15.97
CA ASP A 182 10.05 3.99 -16.83
C ASP A 182 8.85 3.07 -16.53
N SER A 183 9.05 2.02 -15.73
CA SER A 183 8.01 1.04 -15.40
C SER A 183 7.62 0.99 -13.93
N PHE A 184 8.45 1.58 -13.03
CA PHE A 184 8.23 1.56 -11.59
C PHE A 184 9.00 2.69 -10.91
N THR A 185 8.35 3.43 -10.02
CA THR A 185 9.00 4.43 -9.16
C THR A 185 8.21 4.53 -7.85
N ALA A 186 8.88 4.45 -6.72
CA ALA A 186 8.30 4.75 -5.41
C ALA A 186 8.59 6.22 -5.05
N VAL A 187 7.57 6.95 -4.59
CA VAL A 187 7.64 8.37 -4.25
C VAL A 187 7.12 8.60 -2.85
N GLY A 188 7.89 9.24 -1.98
CA GLY A 188 7.54 9.49 -0.59
C GLY A 188 8.61 9.06 0.41
N ASP A 189 8.19 8.48 1.55
CA ASP A 189 9.08 7.98 2.60
C ASP A 189 8.63 6.60 3.11
N PRO A 190 9.39 5.92 4.00
CA PRO A 190 9.03 4.59 4.50
C PRO A 190 7.67 4.50 5.21
N SER A 191 7.08 5.60 5.63
CA SER A 191 5.77 5.65 6.29
C SER A 191 4.63 5.89 5.32
N GLY A 192 4.92 6.38 4.09
CA GLY A 192 3.91 6.64 3.07
C GLY A 192 4.51 6.76 1.67
N LEU A 193 4.31 5.72 0.85
CA LEU A 193 4.81 5.63 -0.52
C LEU A 193 3.67 5.59 -1.54
N PHE A 194 3.87 6.32 -2.62
CA PHE A 194 3.11 6.21 -3.86
C PHE A 194 3.90 5.29 -4.80
N ILE A 195 3.40 4.07 -5.01
CA ILE A 195 4.01 3.05 -5.88
C ILE A 195 3.51 3.27 -7.30
N VAL A 196 4.21 4.10 -8.05
CA VAL A 196 3.85 4.45 -9.42
C VAL A 196 4.33 3.35 -10.37
N VAL A 197 3.40 2.72 -11.07
CA VAL A 197 3.68 1.61 -12.00
C VAL A 197 3.14 1.90 -13.38
N LYS A 198 3.84 1.39 -14.40
CA LYS A 198 3.42 1.50 -15.80
C LYS A 198 2.13 0.71 -16.05
N ARG A 199 1.15 1.33 -16.73
CA ARG A 199 -0.02 0.61 -17.24
C ARG A 199 0.39 -0.61 -18.07
N GLY A 200 -0.28 -1.74 -17.86
CA GLY A 200 0.02 -2.99 -18.54
C GLY A 200 1.16 -3.81 -17.93
N ARG A 201 1.84 -3.31 -16.90
CA ARG A 201 2.79 -4.11 -16.14
C ARG A 201 2.05 -5.12 -15.25
N GLU A 202 2.65 -6.29 -15.04
CA GLU A 202 2.17 -7.23 -14.02
C GLU A 202 2.49 -6.72 -12.61
N TRP A 203 1.54 -6.87 -11.68
CA TRP A 203 1.76 -6.60 -10.27
C TRP A 203 2.66 -7.68 -9.65
N TYR A 204 3.59 -7.22 -8.82
CA TYR A 204 4.44 -8.08 -8.01
C TYR A 204 3.65 -8.71 -6.83
N PRO A 205 3.99 -9.94 -6.37
CA PRO A 205 4.93 -10.91 -6.95
C PRO A 205 4.20 -11.90 -7.89
N ASP A 206 4.52 -11.90 -9.18
CA ASP A 206 4.01 -12.86 -10.19
C ASP A 206 2.50 -13.17 -10.04
N THR A 207 1.68 -12.12 -9.85
CA THR A 207 0.26 -12.23 -9.48
C THR A 207 -0.64 -12.62 -10.64
N GLY A 208 -0.15 -12.51 -11.89
CA GLY A 208 -0.95 -12.57 -13.09
C GLY A 208 -1.88 -11.36 -13.30
N ALA A 209 -2.01 -10.49 -12.31
CA ALA A 209 -2.85 -9.31 -12.39
C ALA A 209 -2.11 -8.17 -13.11
N ILE A 210 -2.72 -7.65 -14.16
CA ILE A 210 -2.15 -6.56 -14.96
C ILE A 210 -2.58 -5.21 -14.39
N ALA A 211 -1.62 -4.31 -14.21
CA ALA A 211 -1.85 -2.95 -13.73
C ALA A 211 -2.72 -2.18 -14.72
N ALA A 212 -3.96 -1.93 -14.32
CA ALA A 212 -4.94 -1.12 -15.02
C ALA A 212 -5.33 0.06 -14.13
N SER A 213 -5.58 1.20 -14.73
CA SER A 213 -6.01 2.39 -14.01
C SER A 213 -7.33 2.11 -13.27
N SER A 214 -7.42 2.62 -12.05
CA SER A 214 -8.61 2.49 -11.21
C SER A 214 -8.83 3.80 -10.48
N ALA A 215 -10.09 4.22 -10.40
CA ALA A 215 -10.43 5.42 -9.65
C ALA A 215 -10.21 5.19 -8.14
N PHE A 216 -9.56 6.13 -7.48
CA PHE A 216 -9.45 6.18 -6.03
C PHE A 216 -9.20 7.61 -5.55
N SER A 217 -9.41 7.87 -4.27
CA SER A 217 -8.92 9.09 -3.65
C SER A 217 -8.14 8.78 -2.38
N ILE A 218 -7.14 9.61 -2.11
CA ILE A 218 -6.27 9.49 -0.96
C ILE A 218 -6.18 10.82 -0.22
N ALA A 219 -6.24 10.77 1.11
CA ALA A 219 -5.83 11.88 1.96
C ALA A 219 -4.57 11.48 2.73
N PHE A 220 -3.57 12.33 2.71
CA PHE A 220 -2.27 12.09 3.33
C PHE A 220 -1.68 13.38 3.89
N GLU A 221 -0.86 13.25 4.92
CA GLU A 221 -0.09 14.35 5.48
C GLU A 221 1.33 14.33 4.91
N VAL A 222 1.85 15.51 4.61
CA VAL A 222 3.26 15.75 4.31
C VAL A 222 3.76 16.75 5.34
N ASN A 223 4.66 16.35 6.21
CA ASN A 223 5.17 17.17 7.32
C ASN A 223 4.04 17.81 8.15
N GLY A 224 2.97 17.05 8.43
CA GLY A 224 1.81 17.50 9.18
C GLY A 224 0.79 18.33 8.39
N THR A 225 1.06 18.66 7.13
CA THR A 225 0.10 19.36 6.27
C THR A 225 -0.75 18.34 5.52
N LEU A 226 -2.08 18.43 5.64
CA LEU A 226 -3.03 17.52 4.99
C LEU A 226 -3.20 17.87 3.50
N HIS A 227 -3.07 16.87 2.67
CA HIS A 227 -3.29 16.92 1.22
C HIS A 227 -4.31 15.88 0.80
N THR A 228 -4.92 16.11 -0.36
CA THR A 228 -5.79 15.14 -1.03
C THR A 228 -5.37 14.99 -2.48
N TRP A 229 -5.49 13.76 -3.00
CA TRP A 229 -5.31 13.48 -4.40
C TRP A 229 -6.39 12.50 -4.87
N GLU A 230 -6.90 12.73 -6.08
CA GLU A 230 -7.91 11.90 -6.71
C GLU A 230 -7.42 11.43 -8.08
N VAL A 231 -7.54 10.13 -8.32
CA VAL A 231 -7.38 9.52 -9.64
C VAL A 231 -8.78 9.21 -10.14
N ASN A 232 -9.18 9.88 -11.21
CA ASN A 232 -10.49 9.72 -11.84
C ASN A 232 -10.33 8.85 -13.10
N ASP A 233 -10.85 7.63 -13.05
CA ASP A 233 -10.89 6.72 -14.20
C ASP A 233 -12.34 6.43 -14.59
N GLY A 234 -13.02 7.46 -15.09
CA GLY A 234 -14.36 7.34 -15.66
C GLY A 234 -15.53 7.15 -14.68
N ILE A 235 -15.31 7.14 -13.34
CA ILE A 235 -16.40 7.12 -12.35
C ILE A 235 -17.02 8.51 -12.16
N ALA A 236 -16.29 9.59 -12.44
CA ALA A 236 -16.76 10.96 -12.28
C ALA A 236 -17.83 11.31 -13.33
N GLY A 237 -19.08 10.94 -13.10
CA GLY A 237 -20.19 11.33 -13.98
C GLY A 237 -21.52 10.62 -13.78
N ARG A 238 -21.67 9.82 -12.73
CA ARG A 238 -22.98 9.22 -12.37
C ARG A 238 -23.25 9.39 -10.87
N THR A 239 -23.60 10.61 -10.48
CA THR A 239 -24.32 10.90 -9.23
C THR A 239 -25.78 10.62 -9.43
#